data_fc2e3febfe46c0b5b88fe60714c8dd16
#
_entry.id   fc2e3febfe46c0b5b88fe60714c8dd16
#
_cell.length_a   1.000
_cell.length_b   1.000
_cell.length_c   1.000
_cell.angle_alpha   90.00
_cell.angle_beta   90.00
_cell.angle_gamma   90.00
#
_symmetry.space_group_name_H-M   'P 1'
#
loop_
_entity.id
_entity.type
_entity.pdbx_description
1 polymer ?
#
loop_
_entity_poly.entity_id
_entity_poly.type
_entity_poly.pdbx_seq_one_letter_code
_entity_poly.pdbx_strand_id
1 'polypeptide(L)'
;MALIRFTVLGVLLLLGGCQYVGLQSSQLNGIISIFAIDSEEQPEFAWSLQYGGYNAAVQPMSLVASTIFVNKLDTITVEGVSITKVSGLSSFTPAWEIQDSGRVRSFLVKGRIVATHQCDPWLNVDVAVGFRADQRCTAKSVYTNTILADGQGKITSIKQVVDSSLMVLRLQYKN
;
A
#
# COMPACT_ATOMS: atom_id res chain seq x y z
N MET A 1 -61.22 9.78 -19.36
CA MET A 1 -59.87 10.00 -19.97
C MET A 1 -58.74 10.19 -18.97
N ALA A 2 -58.89 9.93 -17.69
CA ALA A 2 -57.85 10.14 -16.65
C ALA A 2 -57.08 8.86 -16.25
N LEU A 3 -57.56 7.66 -16.62
CA LEU A 3 -56.96 6.40 -16.19
C LEU A 3 -55.74 5.96 -17.06
N ILE A 4 -55.64 6.43 -18.28
CA ILE A 4 -54.52 6.02 -19.22
C ILE A 4 -53.21 6.77 -18.92
N ARG A 5 -53.25 7.93 -18.25
CA ARG A 5 -52.05 8.73 -17.96
C ARG A 5 -51.23 8.20 -16.80
N PHE A 6 -51.80 7.40 -15.91
CA PHE A 6 -51.11 6.83 -14.76
C PHE A 6 -50.32 5.54 -15.10
N THR A 7 -50.77 4.79 -16.08
CA THR A 7 -50.10 3.54 -16.48
C THR A 7 -48.80 3.76 -17.27
N VAL A 8 -48.66 4.87 -18.00
CA VAL A 8 -47.43 5.19 -18.74
C VAL A 8 -46.31 5.67 -17.84
N LEU A 9 -46.64 6.33 -16.75
CA LEU A 9 -45.62 6.84 -15.78
C LEU A 9 -45.03 5.69 -14.95
N GLY A 10 -45.78 4.62 -14.70
CA GLY A 10 -45.30 3.47 -13.93
C GLY A 10 -44.34 2.55 -14.68
N VAL A 11 -44.42 2.51 -16.00
CA VAL A 11 -43.55 1.66 -16.86
C VAL A 11 -42.18 2.31 -17.07
N LEU A 12 -42.09 3.64 -17.04
CA LEU A 12 -40.80 4.36 -17.20
C LEU A 12 -39.89 4.28 -15.97
N LEU A 13 -40.40 3.95 -14.80
CA LEU A 13 -39.60 3.80 -13.56
C LEU A 13 -38.97 2.42 -13.40
N LEU A 14 -39.38 1.43 -14.20
CA LEU A 14 -38.83 0.06 -14.13
C LEU A 14 -37.65 -0.17 -15.08
N LEU A 15 -37.27 0.81 -15.91
CA LEU A 15 -36.13 0.72 -16.83
C LEU A 15 -34.85 1.34 -16.27
N GLY A 16 -34.87 1.84 -15.03
CA GLY A 16 -33.69 2.22 -14.27
C GLY A 16 -32.94 1.00 -13.71
N GLY A 17 -32.73 -0.02 -14.56
CA GLY A 17 -31.90 -1.17 -14.22
C GLY A 17 -30.49 -0.72 -13.91
N CYS A 18 -30.00 -1.11 -12.74
CA CYS A 18 -28.63 -0.99 -12.34
C CYS A 18 -27.73 -1.36 -13.52
N GLN A 19 -27.07 -0.37 -14.12
CA GLN A 19 -25.93 -0.64 -14.98
C GLN A 19 -24.84 -1.17 -14.05
N TYR A 20 -24.78 -2.47 -13.92
CA TYR A 20 -23.62 -3.16 -13.39
C TYR A 20 -22.49 -2.83 -14.37
N VAL A 21 -21.61 -1.90 -13.99
CA VAL A 21 -20.37 -1.67 -14.73
C VAL A 21 -19.54 -2.92 -14.51
N GLY A 22 -19.77 -3.91 -15.36
CA GLY A 22 -18.90 -5.06 -15.46
C GLY A 22 -17.52 -4.55 -15.82
N LEU A 23 -16.53 -4.79 -14.96
CA LEU A 23 -15.13 -4.60 -15.29
C LEU A 23 -14.88 -5.29 -16.62
N GLN A 24 -14.62 -4.50 -17.67
CA GLN A 24 -14.34 -5.06 -18.98
C GLN A 24 -13.15 -5.99 -18.87
N SER A 25 -13.29 -7.18 -19.43
CA SER A 25 -12.25 -8.22 -19.45
C SER A 25 -10.88 -7.74 -19.96
N SER A 26 -10.85 -6.67 -20.74
CA SER A 26 -9.63 -6.00 -21.19
C SER A 26 -8.78 -5.41 -20.05
N GLN A 27 -9.39 -4.99 -18.94
CA GLN A 27 -8.65 -4.47 -17.77
C GLN A 27 -8.07 -5.61 -16.94
N LEU A 28 -8.78 -6.74 -16.85
CA LEU A 28 -8.26 -7.96 -16.20
C LEU A 28 -7.11 -8.58 -16.99
N ASN A 29 -7.16 -8.57 -18.31
CA ASN A 29 -6.05 -9.05 -19.16
C ASN A 29 -4.81 -8.16 -19.02
N GLY A 30 -4.96 -6.85 -18.82
CA GLY A 30 -3.85 -5.95 -18.50
C GLY A 30 -3.18 -6.27 -17.16
N ILE A 31 -3.96 -6.66 -16.15
CA ILE A 31 -3.42 -7.06 -14.83
C ILE A 31 -2.74 -8.44 -14.93
N ILE A 32 -3.32 -9.38 -15.65
CA ILE A 32 -2.75 -10.74 -15.83
C ILE A 32 -1.46 -10.70 -16.67
N SER A 33 -1.37 -9.83 -17.69
CA SER A 33 -0.15 -9.69 -18.48
C SER A 33 1.04 -9.12 -17.69
N ILE A 34 0.80 -8.38 -16.61
CA ILE A 34 1.85 -7.91 -15.70
C ILE A 34 2.46 -9.07 -14.89
N PHE A 35 1.70 -10.14 -14.64
CA PHE A 35 2.18 -11.32 -13.92
C PHE A 35 2.76 -12.42 -14.86
N ALA A 36 2.61 -12.27 -16.16
CA ALA A 36 3.13 -13.19 -17.18
C ALA A 36 4.47 -12.68 -17.77
N ILE A 37 5.30 -11.99 -16.99
CA ILE A 37 6.65 -11.62 -17.43
C ILE A 37 7.49 -12.87 -17.40
N ASP A 38 7.76 -13.39 -18.59
CA ASP A 38 8.73 -14.45 -18.84
C ASP A 38 10.10 -14.06 -18.33
N SER A 39 10.80 -15.02 -17.78
CA SER A 39 11.95 -14.87 -16.89
C SER A 39 13.28 -14.56 -17.58
N GLU A 40 13.34 -13.83 -18.69
CA GLU A 40 14.63 -13.63 -19.39
C GLU A 40 15.18 -12.19 -19.41
N GLU A 41 14.41 -11.18 -19.01
CA GLU A 41 15.00 -9.87 -18.71
C GLU A 41 14.32 -9.34 -17.45
N GLN A 42 14.95 -9.57 -16.29
CA GLN A 42 14.59 -8.78 -15.11
C GLN A 42 14.88 -7.32 -15.47
N PRO A 43 13.84 -6.49 -15.65
CA PRO A 43 14.07 -5.07 -15.80
C PRO A 43 14.89 -4.65 -14.59
N GLU A 44 15.87 -3.82 -14.81
CA GLU A 44 16.82 -3.28 -13.82
C GLU A 44 16.11 -2.45 -12.75
N PHE A 45 15.26 -3.11 -11.96
CA PHE A 45 14.44 -2.48 -10.97
C PHE A 45 15.11 -2.54 -9.63
N ALA A 46 15.50 -1.59 -9.43
CA ALA A 46 16.11 -0.74 -8.52
C ALA A 46 15.55 -0.72 -7.12
N TRP A 47 14.54 -1.48 -6.74
CA TRP A 47 14.06 -1.54 -5.38
C TRP A 47 14.38 -2.88 -4.73
N SER A 48 15.00 -2.83 -3.55
CA SER A 48 15.18 -3.97 -2.67
C SER A 48 14.23 -3.88 -1.48
N LEU A 49 13.67 -5.01 -1.13
CA LEU A 49 12.88 -5.23 0.07
C LEU A 49 13.71 -6.03 1.06
N GLN A 50 13.78 -5.56 2.30
CA GLN A 50 14.41 -6.26 3.41
C GLN A 50 13.45 -6.34 4.59
N TYR A 51 13.34 -7.53 5.20
CA TYR A 51 12.58 -7.74 6.41
C TYR A 51 13.20 -8.89 7.21
N GLY A 52 13.77 -8.60 8.37
CA GLY A 52 14.58 -9.57 9.12
C GLY A 52 15.74 -10.10 8.26
N GLY A 53 15.80 -11.42 8.10
CA GLY A 53 16.77 -12.08 7.20
C GLY A 53 16.29 -12.23 5.75
N TYR A 54 15.07 -11.80 5.43
CA TYR A 54 14.48 -11.89 4.10
C TYR A 54 14.92 -10.72 3.23
N ASN A 55 15.33 -11.02 1.99
CA ASN A 55 15.71 -10.02 0.99
C ASN A 55 15.10 -10.42 -0.36
N ALA A 56 14.49 -9.45 -1.05
CA ALA A 56 13.92 -9.64 -2.38
C ALA A 56 14.03 -8.37 -3.22
N ALA A 57 14.00 -8.54 -4.54
CA ALA A 57 13.74 -7.45 -5.46
C ALA A 57 12.23 -7.22 -5.58
N VAL A 58 11.78 -5.97 -5.65
CA VAL A 58 10.38 -5.59 -5.81
C VAL A 58 10.24 -4.48 -6.84
N GLN A 59 9.06 -4.44 -7.46
CA GLN A 59 8.71 -3.43 -8.46
C GLN A 59 7.65 -2.49 -7.89
N PRO A 60 7.81 -1.15 -8.00
CA PRO A 60 6.79 -0.21 -7.64
C PRO A 60 5.72 -0.11 -8.74
N MET A 61 4.47 -0.17 -8.34
CA MET A 61 3.30 0.10 -9.17
C MET A 61 2.55 1.28 -8.57
N SER A 62 2.50 2.40 -9.28
CA SER A 62 1.80 3.59 -8.80
C SER A 62 0.31 3.49 -9.10
N LEU A 63 -0.50 3.71 -8.09
CA LEU A 63 -1.95 3.90 -8.15
C LEU A 63 -2.27 5.37 -7.81
N VAL A 64 -3.54 5.75 -7.97
CA VAL A 64 -3.97 7.15 -7.75
C VAL A 64 -3.60 7.70 -6.36
N ALA A 65 -3.72 6.88 -5.31
CA ALA A 65 -3.48 7.32 -3.93
C ALA A 65 -2.39 6.50 -3.21
N SER A 66 -1.81 5.51 -3.86
CA SER A 66 -0.85 4.60 -3.24
C SER A 66 0.21 4.13 -4.21
N THR A 67 1.31 3.62 -3.68
CA THR A 67 2.31 2.84 -4.41
C THR A 67 2.32 1.43 -3.85
N ILE A 68 2.22 0.45 -4.73
CA ILE A 68 2.32 -0.96 -4.35
C ILE A 68 3.66 -1.48 -4.83
N PHE A 69 4.46 -2.01 -3.91
CA PHE A 69 5.69 -2.73 -4.23
C PHE A 69 5.39 -4.22 -4.28
N VAL A 70 5.67 -4.86 -5.41
CA VAL A 70 5.31 -6.26 -5.64
C VAL A 70 6.47 -7.08 -6.17
N ASN A 71 6.43 -8.37 -5.85
CA ASN A 71 7.10 -9.44 -6.57
C ASN A 71 6.17 -10.67 -6.66
N LYS A 72 6.67 -11.85 -7.01
CA LYS A 72 5.84 -13.06 -7.13
C LYS A 72 5.15 -13.48 -5.82
N LEU A 73 5.69 -13.12 -4.68
CA LEU A 73 5.25 -13.61 -3.35
C LEU A 73 4.77 -12.49 -2.43
N ASP A 74 5.28 -11.28 -2.63
CA ASP A 74 5.15 -10.20 -1.66
C ASP A 74 4.37 -9.04 -2.24
N THR A 75 3.62 -8.38 -1.38
CA THR A 75 2.93 -7.12 -1.71
C THR A 75 3.01 -6.18 -0.53
N ILE A 76 3.55 -4.98 -0.76
CA ILE A 76 3.63 -3.91 0.23
C ILE A 76 2.92 -2.68 -0.34
N THR A 77 1.89 -2.20 0.34
CA THR A 77 1.16 -0.98 -0.03
C THR A 77 1.66 0.18 0.81
N VAL A 78 1.95 1.29 0.15
CA VAL A 78 2.37 2.56 0.76
C VAL A 78 1.38 3.63 0.35
N GLU A 79 0.81 4.34 1.33
CA GLU A 79 -0.08 5.48 1.14
C GLU A 79 0.53 6.71 1.81
N GLY A 80 0.74 7.77 1.02
CA GLY A 80 1.47 8.93 1.48
C GLY A 80 2.86 8.55 2.01
N VAL A 81 3.06 8.71 3.32
CA VAL A 81 4.33 8.39 4.01
C VAL A 81 4.27 7.08 4.81
N SER A 82 3.17 6.34 4.78
CA SER A 82 2.98 5.15 5.63
C SER A 82 2.83 3.87 4.81
N ILE A 83 3.48 2.79 5.27
CA ILE A 83 3.12 1.44 4.85
C ILE A 83 1.78 1.12 5.49
N THR A 84 0.77 0.78 4.66
CA THR A 84 -0.61 0.50 5.11
C THR A 84 -0.98 -0.97 5.01
N LYS A 85 -0.26 -1.76 4.18
CA LYS A 85 -0.52 -3.20 4.07
C LYS A 85 0.75 -3.96 3.70
N VAL A 86 0.88 -5.14 4.28
CA VAL A 86 1.98 -6.08 3.99
C VAL A 86 1.41 -7.48 3.86
N SER A 87 1.79 -8.19 2.80
CA SER A 87 1.50 -9.62 2.64
C SER A 87 2.69 -10.35 2.02
N GLY A 88 2.77 -11.65 2.27
CA GLY A 88 3.92 -12.46 1.88
C GLY A 88 5.03 -12.42 2.92
N LEU A 89 6.26 -12.14 2.52
CA LEU A 89 7.46 -12.09 3.38
C LEU A 89 7.64 -13.36 4.22
N SER A 90 7.18 -14.50 3.71
CA SER A 90 7.14 -15.81 4.38
C SER A 90 6.40 -15.87 5.74
N SER A 91 6.05 -14.73 6.34
CA SER A 91 5.45 -14.65 7.69
C SER A 91 4.15 -13.81 7.76
N PHE A 92 3.79 -13.05 6.70
CA PHE A 92 2.56 -12.25 6.66
C PHE A 92 1.42 -12.97 5.92
N THR A 93 1.12 -14.18 6.37
CA THR A 93 -0.06 -14.94 5.93
C THR A 93 -0.88 -15.27 7.18
N PRO A 94 -2.04 -14.65 7.36
CA PRO A 94 -2.71 -13.64 6.51
C PRO A 94 -2.02 -12.28 6.46
N ALA A 95 -2.43 -11.45 5.49
CA ALA A 95 -1.92 -10.08 5.34
C ALA A 95 -2.14 -9.24 6.62
N TRP A 96 -1.20 -8.36 6.89
CA TRP A 96 -1.31 -7.36 7.95
C TRP A 96 -1.69 -6.01 7.35
N GLU A 97 -2.60 -5.32 8.02
CA GLU A 97 -2.98 -3.95 7.74
C GLU A 97 -2.42 -3.05 8.83
N ILE A 98 -1.93 -1.89 8.44
CA ILE A 98 -1.38 -0.89 9.35
C ILE A 98 -2.18 0.40 9.19
N GLN A 99 -2.82 0.85 10.26
CA GLN A 99 -3.53 2.11 10.32
C GLN A 99 -2.72 3.11 11.12
N ASP A 100 -2.36 4.22 10.48
CA ASP A 100 -1.58 5.30 11.11
C ASP A 100 -2.44 6.56 11.19
N SER A 101 -2.84 6.92 12.39
CA SER A 101 -3.59 8.15 12.68
C SER A 101 -2.69 9.34 13.01
N GLY A 102 -1.36 9.21 12.81
CA GLY A 102 -0.36 10.20 13.17
C GLY A 102 0.05 10.17 14.64
N ARG A 103 -0.81 9.71 15.54
CA ARG A 103 -0.50 9.54 16.99
C ARG A 103 -0.60 8.11 17.47
N VAL A 104 -1.31 7.28 16.75
CA VAL A 104 -1.49 5.86 17.07
C VAL A 104 -1.29 5.05 15.78
N ARG A 105 -0.41 4.09 15.85
CA ARG A 105 -0.17 3.13 14.78
C ARG A 105 -0.73 1.77 15.22
N SER A 106 -1.78 1.33 14.55
CA SER A 106 -2.48 0.08 14.85
C SER A 106 -2.15 -0.99 13.81
N PHE A 107 -1.90 -2.19 14.28
CA PHE A 107 -1.59 -3.35 13.45
C PHE A 107 -2.78 -4.30 13.50
N LEU A 108 -3.30 -4.66 12.32
CA LEU A 108 -4.50 -5.48 12.19
C LEU A 108 -4.19 -6.75 11.41
N VAL A 109 -4.80 -7.84 11.85
CA VAL A 109 -4.82 -9.13 11.13
C VAL A 109 -6.27 -9.57 11.00
N LYS A 110 -6.72 -9.81 9.77
CA LYS A 110 -8.14 -10.11 9.47
C LYS A 110 -9.11 -9.09 10.10
N GLY A 111 -8.78 -7.80 10.03
CA GLY A 111 -9.58 -6.70 10.57
C GLY A 111 -9.59 -6.58 12.11
N ARG A 112 -8.81 -7.40 12.83
CA ARG A 112 -8.70 -7.32 14.30
C ARG A 112 -7.39 -6.66 14.68
N ILE A 113 -7.46 -5.66 15.56
CA ILE A 113 -6.25 -5.01 16.12
C ILE A 113 -5.53 -6.03 17.00
N VAL A 114 -4.27 -6.30 16.65
CA VAL A 114 -3.37 -7.20 17.39
C VAL A 114 -2.31 -6.46 18.19
N ALA A 115 -2.01 -5.22 17.82
CA ALA A 115 -1.12 -4.32 18.55
C ALA A 115 -1.42 -2.86 18.24
N THR A 116 -1.06 -1.98 19.18
CA THR A 116 -1.10 -0.52 19.00
C THR A 116 0.17 0.09 19.58
N HIS A 117 0.74 1.07 18.86
CA HIS A 117 1.90 1.82 19.29
C HIS A 117 1.56 3.31 19.37
N GLN A 118 2.07 4.01 20.37
CA GLN A 118 1.94 5.45 20.47
C GLN A 118 3.04 6.09 19.61
N CYS A 119 2.66 7.03 18.76
CA CYS A 119 3.59 7.70 17.85
C CYS A 119 3.48 9.22 17.98
N ASP A 120 4.57 9.89 17.69
CA ASP A 120 4.56 11.32 17.40
C ASP A 120 4.08 11.54 15.96
N PRO A 121 3.56 12.73 15.61
CA PRO A 121 3.33 13.09 14.23
C PRO A 121 4.60 12.96 13.39
N TRP A 122 4.43 12.72 12.09
CA TRP A 122 5.55 12.77 11.15
C TRP A 122 6.19 14.16 11.15
N LEU A 123 7.49 14.22 11.31
CA LEU A 123 8.28 15.44 11.33
C LEU A 123 9.23 15.45 10.15
N ASN A 124 9.26 16.58 9.43
CA ASN A 124 10.27 16.83 8.43
C ASN A 124 11.59 17.14 9.10
N VAL A 125 12.64 16.48 8.66
CA VAL A 125 14.00 16.68 9.15
C VAL A 125 14.81 17.29 8.03
N ASP A 126 15.47 18.41 8.32
CA ASP A 126 16.35 19.06 7.35
C ASP A 126 17.52 18.15 7.00
N VAL A 127 17.72 17.95 5.71
CA VAL A 127 18.83 17.20 5.12
C VAL A 127 19.47 18.00 4.01
N ALA A 128 20.75 17.78 3.77
CA ALA A 128 21.51 18.57 2.79
C ALA A 128 20.95 18.50 1.36
N VAL A 129 20.38 17.35 0.99
CA VAL A 129 19.76 17.14 -0.33
C VAL A 129 18.51 16.28 -0.14
N GLY A 130 17.39 16.75 -0.71
CA GLY A 130 16.14 16.01 -0.71
C GLY A 130 15.28 16.26 0.54
N PHE A 131 14.57 15.21 0.96
CA PHE A 131 13.58 15.27 2.02
C PHE A 131 13.72 14.04 2.92
N ARG A 132 13.60 14.26 4.21
CA ARG A 132 13.48 13.19 5.20
C ARG A 132 12.28 13.45 6.11
N ALA A 133 11.47 12.43 6.33
CA ALA A 133 10.44 12.44 7.36
C ALA A 133 10.69 11.33 8.38
N ASP A 134 10.60 11.67 9.65
CA ASP A 134 10.73 10.76 10.76
C ASP A 134 9.45 10.75 11.59
N GLN A 135 9.07 9.58 12.05
CA GLN A 135 8.00 9.37 13.04
C GLN A 135 8.56 8.53 14.19
N ARG A 136 8.66 9.12 15.35
CA ARG A 136 9.07 8.41 16.57
C ARG A 136 7.87 7.70 17.17
N CYS A 137 8.02 6.42 17.45
CA CYS A 137 6.98 5.61 18.07
C CYS A 137 7.49 4.88 19.31
N THR A 138 6.58 4.59 20.22
CA THR A 138 6.83 3.86 21.47
C THR A 138 5.89 2.67 21.58
N ALA A 139 6.47 1.51 21.84
CA ALA A 139 5.80 0.27 22.19
C ALA A 139 6.53 -0.38 23.37
N LYS A 140 7.04 -1.60 23.23
CA LYS A 140 7.97 -2.21 24.22
C LYS A 140 9.32 -1.49 24.24
N SER A 141 9.70 -0.86 23.15
CA SER A 141 10.87 0.02 23.01
C SER A 141 10.53 1.18 22.10
N VAL A 142 11.39 2.20 22.11
CA VAL A 142 11.28 3.34 21.21
C VAL A 142 11.91 2.96 19.87
N TYR A 143 11.25 3.35 18.77
CA TYR A 143 11.76 3.18 17.41
C TYR A 143 11.39 4.39 16.54
N THR A 144 12.02 4.50 15.38
CA THR A 144 11.74 5.57 14.42
C THR A 144 11.44 4.97 13.04
N ASN A 145 10.28 5.33 12.50
CA ASN A 145 9.94 5.15 11.10
C ASN A 145 10.56 6.30 10.31
N THR A 146 11.11 6.02 9.14
CA THR A 146 11.82 7.02 8.31
C THR A 146 11.43 6.86 6.85
N ILE A 147 11.26 7.99 6.15
CA ILE A 147 11.20 8.07 4.69
C ILE A 147 12.28 9.03 4.21
N LEU A 148 12.92 8.67 3.10
CA LEU A 148 13.85 9.53 2.39
C LEU A 148 13.35 9.74 0.96
N ALA A 149 13.46 10.97 0.49
CA ALA A 149 13.26 11.33 -0.90
C ALA A 149 14.46 12.14 -1.42
N ASP A 150 14.68 12.10 -2.72
CA ASP A 150 15.72 12.89 -3.38
C ASP A 150 15.33 14.37 -3.53
N GLY A 151 16.21 15.16 -4.14
CA GLY A 151 15.98 16.59 -4.39
C GLY A 151 14.82 16.89 -5.36
N GLN A 152 14.28 15.89 -6.02
CA GLN A 152 13.10 15.99 -6.89
C GLN A 152 11.83 15.54 -6.17
N GLY A 153 11.92 15.12 -4.90
CA GLY A 153 10.80 14.62 -4.11
C GLY A 153 10.44 13.15 -4.38
N LYS A 154 11.24 12.42 -5.18
CA LYS A 154 11.04 11.00 -5.42
C LYS A 154 11.52 10.20 -4.21
N ILE A 155 10.65 9.36 -3.65
CA ILE A 155 11.02 8.49 -2.53
C ILE A 155 12.14 7.54 -2.96
N THR A 156 13.20 7.48 -2.16
CA THR A 156 14.36 6.62 -2.37
C THR A 156 14.52 5.57 -1.29
N SER A 157 13.93 5.77 -0.11
CA SER A 157 13.96 4.79 0.97
C SER A 157 12.74 4.90 1.88
N ILE A 158 12.25 3.76 2.31
CA ILE A 158 11.19 3.63 3.34
C ILE A 158 11.70 2.63 4.37
N LYS A 159 11.69 3.02 5.65
CA LYS A 159 12.09 2.17 6.77
C LYS A 159 11.02 2.29 7.85
N GLN A 160 10.22 1.24 8.03
CA GLN A 160 9.12 1.27 8.99
C GLN A 160 8.93 -0.05 9.72
N VAL A 161 8.50 0.02 10.97
CA VAL A 161 8.00 -1.15 11.72
C VAL A 161 6.64 -1.54 11.15
N VAL A 162 6.45 -2.81 10.84
CA VAL A 162 5.25 -3.33 10.18
C VAL A 162 4.52 -4.41 10.97
N ASP A 163 5.03 -4.77 12.15
CA ASP A 163 4.44 -5.78 13.00
C ASP A 163 4.61 -5.51 14.51
N SER A 164 3.97 -6.31 15.32
CA SER A 164 4.04 -6.23 16.79
C SER A 164 5.38 -6.68 17.39
N SER A 165 6.24 -7.34 16.62
CA SER A 165 7.58 -7.78 17.05
C SER A 165 8.64 -6.69 16.92
N LEU A 166 8.26 -5.52 16.40
CA LEU A 166 9.12 -4.36 16.12
C LEU A 166 10.13 -4.63 15.01
N MET A 167 9.89 -5.62 14.17
CA MET A 167 10.75 -5.85 13.01
C MET A 167 10.54 -4.75 11.96
N VAL A 168 11.65 -4.30 11.40
CA VAL A 168 11.69 -3.20 10.44
C VAL A 168 11.66 -3.76 9.04
N LEU A 169 10.69 -3.29 8.24
CA LEU A 169 10.69 -3.45 6.80
C LEU A 169 11.43 -2.27 6.17
N ARG A 170 12.30 -2.57 5.23
CA ARG A 170 13.03 -1.59 4.42
C ARG A 170 12.73 -1.79 2.95
N LEU A 171 12.35 -0.71 2.29
CA LEU A 171 12.32 -0.60 0.84
C LEU A 171 13.40 0.41 0.46
N GLN A 172 14.33 0.02 -0.42
CA GLN A 172 15.47 0.84 -0.82
C GLN A 172 15.59 0.85 -2.33
N TYR A 173 15.60 2.06 -2.91
CA TYR A 173 15.96 2.24 -4.30
C TYR A 173 17.47 1.98 -4.50
N LYS A 174 17.82 1.14 -5.45
CA LYS A 174 19.21 0.89 -5.85
C LYS A 174 19.52 1.78 -7.05
N ASN A 175 20.46 2.67 -6.91
CA ASN A 175 21.00 3.45 -8.03
C ASN A 175 21.92 2.58 -8.86
#